data_aaf5c0e5b71e262ac908d09d65de1dd5
#
_entry.id   aaf5c0e5b71e262ac908d09d65de1dd5
#
_cell.length_a   1.000
_cell.length_b   1.000
_cell.length_c   1.000
_cell.angle_alpha   90.00
_cell.angle_beta   90.00
_cell.angle_gamma   90.00
#
_symmetry.space_group_name_H-M   'P 1'
#
loop_
_entity.id
_entity.type
_entity.pdbx_description
1 polymer ?
#
loop_
_entity_poly.entity_id
_entity_poly.type
_entity_poly.pdbx_seq_one_letter_code
_entity_poly.pdbx_strand_id
1 'polypeptide(L)'
;MSAQMKFNTDLYWAMAEVYPNITVRSLSKMMGKSAGYWSSVNSQQHAVGTSALVHLLDALECQKIQASEGGARRLKLDRVSVMITQELVTRFEAQTGLGSHALISAQPITVRDNLGAMPFLVANY
;
A
#
# COMPACT_ATOMS: atom_id res chain seq x y z
N MET A 1 22.98 -0.62 0.91
CA MET A 1 21.66 -0.05 0.61
C MET A 1 20.82 -0.06 1.88
N SER A 2 20.15 1.05 2.17
CA SER A 2 19.29 1.12 3.33
C SER A 2 18.01 0.28 3.11
N ALA A 3 17.31 -0.02 4.20
CA ALA A 3 16.06 -0.77 4.11
C ALA A 3 15.03 -0.02 3.26
N GLN A 4 14.98 1.30 3.38
CA GLN A 4 14.06 2.12 2.60
C GLN A 4 14.37 2.03 1.10
N MET A 5 15.66 2.09 0.75
CA MET A 5 16.05 2.01 -0.65
C MET A 5 15.77 0.63 -1.23
N LYS A 6 15.98 -0.42 -0.42
CA LYS A 6 15.64 -1.77 -0.85
C LYS A 6 14.15 -1.90 -1.12
N PHE A 7 13.32 -1.39 -0.22
CA PHE A 7 11.88 -1.43 -0.42
C PHE A 7 11.47 -0.68 -1.70
N ASN A 8 12.02 0.51 -1.90
CA ASN A 8 11.70 1.29 -3.10
C ASN A 8 12.04 0.51 -4.36
N THR A 9 13.23 -0.10 -4.39
CA THR A 9 13.67 -0.88 -5.54
C THR A 9 12.77 -2.09 -5.77
N ASP A 10 12.47 -2.82 -4.70
CA ASP A 10 11.60 -4.01 -4.79
C ASP A 10 10.21 -3.63 -5.27
N LEU A 11 9.69 -2.49 -4.80
CA LEU A 11 8.37 -2.01 -5.21
C LEU A 11 8.35 -1.69 -6.70
N TYR A 12 9.39 -0.99 -7.18
CA TYR A 12 9.45 -0.64 -8.60
C TYR A 12 9.43 -1.89 -9.48
N TRP A 13 10.25 -2.89 -9.14
CA TRP A 13 10.32 -4.11 -9.95
C TRP A 13 9.02 -4.91 -9.86
N ALA A 14 8.38 -4.95 -8.70
CA ALA A 14 7.10 -5.62 -8.57
C ALA A 14 6.03 -4.94 -9.44
N MET A 15 6.04 -3.60 -9.47
CA MET A 15 5.14 -2.85 -10.32
C MET A 15 5.42 -3.10 -11.80
N ALA A 16 6.70 -3.24 -12.16
CA ALA A 16 7.08 -3.50 -13.55
C ALA A 16 6.61 -4.87 -14.02
N GLU A 17 6.47 -5.83 -13.12
CA GLU A 17 5.91 -7.13 -13.49
C GLU A 17 4.43 -7.02 -13.86
N VAL A 18 3.70 -6.12 -13.21
CA VAL A 18 2.29 -5.91 -13.51
C VAL A 18 2.10 -5.02 -14.72
N TYR A 19 2.93 -3.98 -14.81
CA TYR A 19 2.84 -2.97 -15.88
C TYR A 19 4.19 -2.91 -16.58
N PRO A 20 4.42 -3.76 -17.60
CA PRO A 20 5.74 -3.84 -18.24
C PRO A 20 6.24 -2.52 -18.83
N ASN A 21 5.31 -1.62 -19.16
CA ASN A 21 5.67 -0.33 -19.72
C ASN A 21 5.72 0.80 -18.69
N ILE A 22 5.73 0.45 -17.40
CA ILE A 22 5.72 1.47 -16.35
C ILE A 22 7.01 2.30 -16.40
N THR A 23 6.85 3.59 -16.10
CA THR A 23 7.99 4.50 -15.97
C THR A 23 7.95 5.09 -14.57
N VAL A 24 9.07 5.69 -14.15
CA VAL A 24 9.09 6.36 -12.85
C VAL A 24 8.10 7.51 -12.81
N ARG A 25 7.85 8.13 -13.95
CA ARG A 25 6.87 9.21 -14.03
C ARG A 25 5.44 8.70 -13.85
N SER A 26 5.10 7.60 -14.52
CA SER A 26 3.76 7.04 -14.40
C SER A 26 3.52 6.44 -13.01
N LEU A 27 4.55 5.83 -12.43
CA LEU A 27 4.44 5.31 -11.07
C LEU A 27 4.18 6.45 -10.07
N SER A 28 4.89 7.57 -10.23
CA SER A 28 4.67 8.74 -9.37
C SER A 28 3.23 9.21 -9.44
N LYS A 29 2.67 9.25 -10.63
CA LYS A 29 1.27 9.66 -10.80
C LYS A 29 0.29 8.68 -10.21
N MET A 30 0.58 7.39 -10.29
CA MET A 30 -0.26 6.37 -9.64
C MET A 30 -0.25 6.53 -8.12
N MET A 31 0.79 7.13 -7.57
CA MET A 31 0.89 7.44 -6.16
C MET A 31 0.19 8.74 -5.78
N GLY A 32 -0.46 9.39 -6.74
CA GLY A 32 -1.12 10.67 -6.50
C GLY A 32 -0.15 11.82 -6.34
N LYS A 33 1.06 11.69 -6.89
CA LYS A 33 2.11 12.69 -6.77
C LYS A 33 2.49 13.24 -8.12
N SER A 34 3.36 14.26 -8.11
CA SER A 34 3.87 14.83 -9.36
C SER A 34 4.78 13.84 -10.08
N ALA A 35 5.00 14.07 -11.37
CA ALA A 35 5.77 13.14 -12.20
C ALA A 35 7.20 12.92 -11.69
N GLY A 36 7.78 13.91 -11.01
CA GLY A 36 9.14 13.80 -10.49
C GLY A 36 9.27 13.21 -9.11
N TYR A 37 8.17 12.80 -8.50
CA TYR A 37 8.18 12.37 -7.11
C TYR A 37 9.12 11.20 -6.84
N TRP A 38 9.00 10.14 -7.65
CA TRP A 38 9.82 8.93 -7.45
C TRP A 38 11.31 9.25 -7.53
N SER A 39 11.70 9.99 -8.57
CA SER A 39 13.11 10.35 -8.75
C SER A 39 13.62 11.19 -7.59
N SER A 40 12.81 12.12 -7.11
CA SER A 40 13.19 12.99 -6.00
C SER A 40 13.39 12.19 -4.72
N VAL A 41 12.44 11.31 -4.40
CA VAL A 41 12.52 10.49 -3.19
C VAL A 41 13.77 9.62 -3.22
N ASN A 42 14.05 9.00 -4.36
CA ASN A 42 15.17 8.07 -4.45
C ASN A 42 16.51 8.81 -4.47
N SER A 43 16.59 9.96 -5.14
CA SER A 43 17.84 10.73 -5.15
C SER A 43 18.19 11.24 -3.76
N GLN A 44 17.20 11.50 -2.93
CA GLN A 44 17.41 11.92 -1.55
C GLN A 44 17.52 10.74 -0.58
N GLN A 45 17.42 9.53 -1.10
CA GLN A 45 17.49 8.30 -0.31
C GLN A 45 16.43 8.24 0.79
N HIS A 46 15.26 8.76 0.48
CA HIS A 46 14.14 8.74 1.41
C HIS A 46 13.21 7.58 1.08
N ALA A 47 12.42 7.17 2.08
CA ALA A 47 11.37 6.20 1.86
C ALA A 47 10.22 6.87 1.10
N VAL A 48 9.55 6.09 0.26
CA VAL A 48 8.29 6.54 -0.35
C VAL A 48 7.31 6.86 0.78
N GLY A 49 6.64 8.00 0.67
CA GLY A 49 5.75 8.46 1.73
C GLY A 49 4.55 7.54 1.96
N THR A 50 4.05 7.53 3.19
CA THR A 50 2.91 6.69 3.56
C THR A 50 1.68 7.03 2.73
N SER A 51 1.39 8.33 2.53
CA SER A 51 0.23 8.71 1.73
C SER A 51 0.34 8.25 0.29
N ALA A 52 1.56 8.25 -0.26
CA ALA A 52 1.80 7.76 -1.62
C ALA A 52 1.50 6.26 -1.70
N LEU A 53 1.92 5.51 -0.68
CA LEU A 53 1.67 4.07 -0.64
C LEU A 53 0.18 3.75 -0.51
N VAL A 54 -0.53 4.50 0.33
CA VAL A 54 -1.97 4.31 0.48
C VAL A 54 -2.70 4.59 -0.84
N HIS A 55 -2.30 5.66 -1.51
CA HIS A 55 -2.90 6.03 -2.78
C HIS A 55 -2.64 4.95 -3.84
N LEU A 56 -1.41 4.44 -3.88
CA LEU A 56 -1.05 3.38 -4.81
C LEU A 56 -1.83 2.10 -4.51
N LEU A 57 -1.94 1.75 -3.22
CA LEU A 57 -2.69 0.56 -2.82
C LEU A 57 -4.14 0.65 -3.29
N ASP A 58 -4.77 1.81 -3.14
CA ASP A 58 -6.13 2.02 -3.61
C ASP A 58 -6.25 1.79 -5.12
N ALA A 59 -5.30 2.32 -5.88
CA ALA A 59 -5.31 2.14 -7.33
C ALA A 59 -5.17 0.66 -7.70
N LEU A 60 -4.32 -0.07 -6.98
CA LEU A 60 -4.13 -1.50 -7.25
C LEU A 60 -5.37 -2.32 -6.89
N GLU A 61 -6.04 -1.97 -5.80
CA GLU A 61 -7.27 -2.66 -5.43
C GLU A 61 -8.35 -2.46 -6.47
N CYS A 62 -8.46 -1.25 -7.02
CA CYS A 62 -9.40 -0.99 -8.11
C CYS A 62 -9.08 -1.85 -9.34
N GLN A 63 -7.80 -1.99 -9.65
CA GLN A 63 -7.38 -2.83 -10.78
C GLN A 63 -7.68 -4.30 -10.53
N LYS A 64 -7.53 -4.76 -9.30
CA LYS A 64 -7.83 -6.15 -8.96
C LYS A 64 -9.30 -6.47 -9.20
N ILE A 65 -10.18 -5.54 -8.88
CA ILE A 65 -11.62 -5.74 -9.10
C ILE A 65 -11.91 -5.96 -10.58
N GLN A 66 -11.17 -5.30 -11.45
CA GLN A 66 -11.37 -5.40 -12.89
C GLN A 66 -10.65 -6.59 -13.52
N ALA A 67 -9.71 -7.21 -12.81
CA ALA A 67 -8.94 -8.32 -13.35
C ALA A 67 -9.71 -9.63 -13.21
N SER A 68 -9.46 -10.56 -14.13
CA SER A 68 -10.08 -11.87 -14.08
C SER A 68 -9.65 -12.62 -12.83
N GLU A 69 -10.61 -13.20 -12.14
CA GLU A 69 -10.32 -14.01 -10.98
C GLU A 69 -9.45 -15.20 -11.36
N GLY A 70 -8.39 -15.45 -10.58
CA GLY A 70 -7.48 -16.56 -10.85
C GLY A 70 -6.49 -16.31 -11.96
N GLY A 71 -6.53 -15.16 -12.61
CA GLY A 71 -5.59 -14.85 -13.67
C GLY A 71 -4.22 -14.48 -13.16
N ALA A 72 -3.19 -14.61 -14.02
CA ALA A 72 -1.83 -14.28 -13.66
C ALA A 72 -1.68 -12.81 -13.26
N ARG A 73 -2.39 -11.94 -13.98
CA ARG A 73 -2.33 -10.51 -13.67
C ARG A 73 -2.88 -10.20 -12.28
N ARG A 74 -3.97 -10.88 -11.91
CA ARG A 74 -4.54 -10.66 -10.57
C ARG A 74 -3.60 -11.12 -9.48
N LEU A 75 -2.89 -12.23 -9.71
CA LEU A 75 -1.90 -12.70 -8.75
C LEU A 75 -0.76 -11.70 -8.57
N LYS A 76 -0.30 -11.10 -9.67
CA LYS A 76 0.77 -10.10 -9.60
C LYS A 76 0.30 -8.84 -8.87
N LEU A 77 -0.92 -8.39 -9.15
CA LEU A 77 -1.51 -7.25 -8.46
C LEU A 77 -1.62 -7.52 -6.96
N ASP A 78 -2.08 -8.72 -6.60
CA ASP A 78 -2.22 -9.09 -5.21
C ASP A 78 -0.87 -9.12 -4.49
N ARG A 79 0.16 -9.60 -5.17
CA ARG A 79 1.51 -9.65 -4.60
C ARG A 79 2.01 -8.25 -4.24
N VAL A 80 1.81 -7.28 -5.13
CA VAL A 80 2.24 -5.92 -4.86
C VAL A 80 1.40 -5.32 -3.72
N SER A 81 0.10 -5.58 -3.71
CA SER A 81 -0.77 -5.09 -2.64
C SER A 81 -0.31 -5.61 -1.27
N VAL A 82 0.04 -6.88 -1.20
CA VAL A 82 0.55 -7.47 0.05
C VAL A 82 1.85 -6.81 0.48
N MET A 83 2.76 -6.58 -0.47
CA MET A 83 4.02 -5.92 -0.19
C MET A 83 3.81 -4.53 0.41
N ILE A 84 2.90 -3.76 -0.17
CA ILE A 84 2.61 -2.41 0.33
C ILE A 84 1.97 -2.47 1.71
N THR A 85 1.02 -3.38 1.89
CA THR A 85 0.33 -3.54 3.17
C THR A 85 1.32 -3.90 4.27
N GLN A 86 2.24 -4.81 3.99
CA GLN A 86 3.25 -5.20 4.97
C GLN A 86 4.15 -4.04 5.35
N GLU A 87 4.52 -3.22 4.37
CA GLU A 87 5.33 -2.04 4.65
C GLU A 87 4.58 -1.04 5.53
N LEU A 88 3.30 -0.84 5.26
CA LEU A 88 2.48 0.06 6.07
C LEU A 88 2.36 -0.43 7.51
N VAL A 89 2.17 -1.74 7.69
CA VAL A 89 2.11 -2.32 9.03
C VAL A 89 3.45 -2.12 9.75
N THR A 90 4.56 -2.36 9.05
CA THR A 90 5.89 -2.18 9.64
C THR A 90 6.09 -0.74 10.10
N ARG A 91 5.65 0.22 9.29
CA ARG A 91 5.77 1.63 9.67
C ARG A 91 4.91 1.97 10.88
N PHE A 92 3.71 1.41 10.92
CA PHE A 92 2.82 1.62 12.06
C PHE A 92 3.47 1.09 13.34
N GLU A 93 4.05 -0.11 13.28
CA GLU A 93 4.71 -0.70 14.43
C GLU A 93 5.89 0.16 14.91
N ALA A 94 6.69 0.66 13.98
CA ALA A 94 7.84 1.48 14.30
C ALA A 94 7.41 2.81 14.93
N GLN A 95 6.30 3.36 14.47
CA GLN A 95 5.81 4.66 14.94
C GLN A 95 5.17 4.59 16.32
N THR A 96 4.40 3.53 16.57
CA THR A 96 3.59 3.42 17.78
C THR A 96 4.21 2.56 18.86
N GLY A 97 5.21 1.76 18.50
CA GLY A 97 5.78 0.79 19.42
C GLY A 97 4.90 -0.43 19.65
N LEU A 98 3.84 -0.58 18.85
CA LEU A 98 2.94 -1.73 18.96
C LEU A 98 3.26 -2.74 17.87
N GLY A 99 3.08 -4.01 18.18
CA GLY A 99 3.28 -5.06 17.20
C GLY A 99 1.99 -5.41 16.48
N SER A 100 2.13 -6.31 15.49
CA SER A 100 0.98 -6.77 14.71
C SER A 100 -0.11 -7.36 15.60
N HIS A 101 0.29 -8.02 16.67
CA HIS A 101 -0.64 -8.60 17.62
C HIS A 101 -1.53 -7.52 18.24
N ALA A 102 -0.94 -6.40 18.61
CA ALA A 102 -1.70 -5.30 19.20
C ALA A 102 -2.68 -4.71 18.19
N LEU A 103 -2.30 -4.64 16.93
CA LEU A 103 -3.22 -4.16 15.89
C LEU A 103 -4.44 -5.04 15.78
N ILE A 104 -4.22 -6.34 15.77
CA ILE A 104 -5.32 -7.29 15.70
C ILE A 104 -6.23 -7.17 16.92
N SER A 105 -5.62 -7.03 18.08
CA SER A 105 -6.39 -6.91 19.32
C SER A 105 -7.20 -5.64 19.41
N ALA A 106 -6.74 -4.59 18.76
CA ALA A 106 -7.43 -3.30 18.82
C ALA A 106 -8.61 -3.20 17.87
N GLN A 107 -8.71 -4.10 16.91
CA GLN A 107 -9.73 -4.00 15.86
C GLN A 107 -11.17 -4.24 16.30
N PRO A 108 -11.45 -5.11 17.22
CA PRO A 108 -12.86 -5.48 17.45
C PRO A 108 -13.69 -4.41 18.09
N ILE A 109 -13.28 -3.36 18.22
CA ILE A 109 -14.12 -2.41 18.82
C ILE A 109 -14.98 -1.70 17.82
N THR A 110 -15.38 -2.03 17.50
CA THR A 110 -16.02 -1.50 16.88
C THR A 110 -16.83 -1.70 16.39
N VAL A 111 -16.85 -1.94 16.34
CA VAL A 111 -17.59 -2.05 16.13
C VAL A 111 -18.26 -2.24 15.88
N ARG A 112 -18.30 -2.17 15.90
CA ARG A 112 -19.08 -2.38 16.15
C ARG A 112 -19.64 -2.38 16.49
N ASP A 113 -19.56 -2.13 16.92
CA ASP A 113 -20.11 -2.04 17.55
C ASP A 113 -20.49 -1.63 17.49
N ASN A 114 -20.36 -1.30 17.42
CA ASN A 114 -20.74 -0.86 17.61
C ASN A 114 -21.02 -0.63 17.04
N LEU A 115 -21.29 -0.62 16.76
CA LEU A 115 -21.66 -0.47 16.62
C LEU A 115 -21.95 -0.38 16.18
N GLY A 116 -21.87 -0.17 16.10
CA GLY A 116 -22.27 0.09 16.04
C GLY A 116 -22.04 0.38 15.42
N ALA A 117 -21.99 0.62 15.32
CA ALA A 117 -21.93 0.94 15.18
C ALA A 117 -21.53 1.24 14.35
N MET A 118 -21.46 1.36 14.18
CA MET A 118 -21.32 1.62 13.93
C MET A 118 -21.27 1.80 13.05
N PRO A 119 -21.15 2.30 12.70
CA PRO A 119 -21.21 2.55 12.45
C PRO A 119 -20.88 2.66 11.60
N PHE A 120 -20.62 2.77 11.49
CA PHE A 120 -20.53 2.83 11.52
C PHE A 120 -20.57 2.56 10.88
N LEU A 121 -20.64 2.60 10.59
CA LEU A 121 -20.81 2.26 10.80
C LEU A 121 -21.18 1.91 10.29
N VAL A 122 -21.16 2.01 10.19
CA VAL A 122 -21.67 1.61 10.43
C VAL A 122 -21.99 1.33 10.02
N ALA A 123 -22.02 1.39 9.96
CA ALA A 123 -22.48 1.18 10.31
C ALA A 123 -22.73 0.93 9.92
N ASN A 124 -22.58 0.99 10.06
CA ASN A 124 -22.95 0.91 10.36
C ASN A 124 -22.99 0.70 9.96
N TYR A 125 -22.65 0.74 10.09
CA TYR A 125 -22.90 0.87 10.52
C TYR A 125 -22.99 0.67 10.15
#